data_52dea6c8d3d22ec07900052419d97d87
#
_entry.id   52dea6c8d3d22ec07900052419d97d87
#
_cell.length_a   1.000
_cell.length_b   1.000
_cell.length_c   1.000
_cell.angle_alpha   90.00
_cell.angle_beta   90.00
_cell.angle_gamma   90.00
#
_symmetry.space_group_name_H-M   'P 1'
#
loop_
_entity.id
_entity.type
_entity.pdbx_description
1 polymer ?
#
loop_
_entity_poly.entity_id
_entity_poly.type
_entity_poly.pdbx_seq_one_letter_code
_entity_poly.pdbx_strand_id
1 'polypeptide(L)'
;MLRHLFLYGTLQADTDTPMARWLAPKLRRAHRASLTGRLIAVASPGGYYPALVTVGDHRRVHGTLVQAALSLRDWRILDRYEGAEYRRERVWVRVSGGVVRADVYRWAGERPPGAVPIWHGDFPRWLAERGASPYRGS
;
A
#
# COMPACT_ATOMS: atom_id res chain seq x y z
N MET A 1 19.48 -6.02 4.93
CA MET A 1 19.64 -4.93 3.96
C MET A 1 18.41 -4.02 4.04
N LEU A 2 18.65 -2.71 4.08
CA LEU A 2 17.55 -1.75 4.10
C LEU A 2 17.09 -1.45 2.68
N ARG A 3 15.79 -1.50 2.45
CA ARG A 3 15.16 -1.11 1.20
C ARG A 3 14.04 -0.13 1.50
N HIS A 4 13.72 0.72 0.54
CA HIS A 4 12.56 1.59 0.67
C HIS A 4 11.29 0.86 0.25
N LEU A 5 10.23 1.07 1.00
CA LEU A 5 8.93 0.49 0.72
C LEU A 5 7.86 1.58 0.83
N PHE A 6 7.00 1.66 -0.16
CA PHE A 6 5.88 2.59 -0.15
C PHE A 6 4.61 1.86 0.27
N LEU A 7 4.02 2.30 1.36
CA LEU A 7 2.81 1.71 1.93
C LEU A 7 1.63 2.65 1.71
N TYR A 8 0.60 2.15 1.07
CA TYR A 8 -0.59 2.98 0.76
C TYR A 8 -1.90 2.35 1.27
N GLY A 9 -1.84 1.26 2.00
CA GLY A 9 -3.02 0.50 2.37
C GLY A 9 -2.95 -0.12 3.77
N THR A 10 -3.36 -1.37 3.85
CA THR A 10 -3.55 -2.08 5.13
C THR A 10 -2.25 -2.33 5.90
N LEU A 11 -1.10 -2.13 5.27
CA LEU A 11 0.20 -2.25 5.94
C LEU A 11 0.66 -0.96 6.61
N GLN A 12 -0.02 0.15 6.39
CA GLN A 12 0.30 1.40 7.07
C GLN A 12 -0.01 1.29 8.57
N ALA A 13 0.84 1.91 9.38
CA ALA A 13 0.73 1.81 10.83
C ALA A 13 -0.61 2.33 11.38
N ASP A 14 -1.24 3.27 10.69
CA ASP A 14 -2.52 3.86 11.10
C ASP A 14 -3.73 3.00 10.75
N THR A 15 -3.55 1.87 10.08
CA THR A 15 -4.67 0.96 9.75
C THR A 15 -4.88 -0.15 10.78
N ASP A 16 -3.94 -0.37 11.68
CA ASP A 16 -4.01 -1.33 12.78
C ASP A 16 -4.51 -2.72 12.38
N THR A 17 -3.82 -3.34 11.43
CA THR A 17 -4.06 -4.72 11.04
C THR A 17 -2.99 -5.64 11.65
N PRO A 18 -3.24 -6.97 11.77
CA PRO A 18 -2.21 -7.88 12.27
C PRO A 18 -0.91 -7.82 11.47
N MET A 19 -0.99 -7.72 10.14
CA MET A 19 0.22 -7.63 9.31
C MET A 19 0.93 -6.29 9.51
N ALA A 20 0.20 -5.20 9.67
CA ALA A 20 0.80 -3.89 9.97
C ALA A 20 1.57 -3.94 11.30
N ARG A 21 1.01 -4.61 12.30
CA ARG A 21 1.70 -4.79 13.59
C ARG A 21 2.95 -5.66 13.47
N TRP A 22 2.91 -6.71 12.65
CA TRP A 22 4.08 -7.54 12.39
C TRP A 22 5.19 -6.75 11.69
N LEU A 23 4.82 -5.90 10.75
CA LEU A 23 5.75 -5.14 9.94
C LEU A 23 6.37 -3.96 10.71
N ALA A 24 5.59 -3.30 11.58
CA ALA A 24 5.98 -2.04 12.21
C ALA A 24 7.37 -2.06 12.86
N PRO A 25 7.75 -3.07 13.68
CA PRO A 25 9.08 -3.04 14.30
C PRO A 25 10.23 -3.20 13.31
N LYS A 26 9.96 -3.58 12.08
CA LYS A 26 10.97 -3.76 11.03
C LYS A 26 11.15 -2.51 10.17
N LEU A 27 10.36 -1.47 10.44
CA LEU A 27 10.36 -0.24 9.65
C LEU A 27 11.12 0.88 10.36
N ARG A 28 11.73 1.73 9.55
CA ARG A 28 12.46 2.90 10.02
C ARG A 28 12.13 4.10 9.17
N ARG A 29 12.26 5.30 9.74
CA ARG A 29 12.21 6.57 9.04
C ARG A 29 10.98 6.72 8.15
N ALA A 30 9.80 6.64 8.75
CA ALA A 30 8.56 6.85 8.02
C ALA A 30 8.40 8.32 7.62
N HIS A 31 8.08 8.54 6.36
CA HIS A 31 7.83 9.87 5.80
C HIS A 31 6.56 9.85 4.97
N ARG A 32 5.82 10.93 4.99
CA ARG A 32 4.73 11.09 4.04
C ARG A 32 5.29 11.09 2.62
N ALA A 33 4.58 10.39 1.74
CA ALA A 33 5.03 10.23 0.37
C ALA A 33 3.84 10.06 -0.56
N SER A 34 4.09 10.23 -1.85
CA SER A 34 3.06 10.00 -2.86
C SER A 34 3.71 9.51 -4.15
N LEU A 35 2.91 8.87 -4.97
CA LEU A 35 3.29 8.56 -6.34
C LEU A 35 2.11 8.91 -7.25
N THR A 36 2.39 9.04 -8.54
CA THR A 36 1.31 9.23 -9.51
C THR A 36 0.74 7.87 -9.89
N GLY A 37 -0.59 7.76 -9.85
CA GLY A 37 -1.24 6.50 -10.15
C GLY A 37 -2.72 6.53 -9.82
N ARG A 38 -3.36 5.39 -9.97
CA ARG A 38 -4.78 5.22 -9.66
C ARG A 38 -4.96 4.18 -8.58
N LEU A 39 -5.82 4.50 -7.62
CA LEU A 39 -6.14 3.66 -6.50
C LEU A 39 -7.61 3.30 -6.54
N ILE A 40 -7.91 2.02 -6.26
CA ILE A 40 -9.28 1.55 -6.10
C ILE A 40 -9.43 0.87 -4.74
N ALA A 41 -10.67 0.82 -4.25
CA ALA A 41 -11.01 0.05 -3.06
C ALA A 41 -11.74 -1.22 -3.49
N VAL A 42 -11.29 -2.34 -2.97
CA VAL A 42 -11.86 -3.66 -3.27
C VAL A 42 -12.57 -4.17 -2.02
N ALA A 43 -13.85 -4.49 -2.17
CA ALA A 43 -14.65 -5.05 -1.07
C ALA A 43 -14.35 -6.54 -0.91
N SER A 44 -14.26 -6.98 0.34
CA SER A 44 -14.18 -8.38 0.69
C SER A 44 -15.01 -8.63 1.95
N PRO A 45 -15.32 -9.89 2.30
CA PRO A 45 -16.08 -10.17 3.52
C PRO A 45 -15.45 -9.61 4.79
N GLY A 46 -14.13 -9.49 4.82
CA GLY A 46 -13.41 -8.98 5.99
C GLY A 46 -13.16 -7.48 6.00
N GLY A 47 -13.64 -6.75 5.00
CA GLY A 47 -13.44 -5.31 4.88
C GLY A 47 -12.89 -4.92 3.52
N TYR A 48 -12.39 -3.69 3.42
CA TYR A 48 -11.85 -3.18 2.16
C TYR A 48 -10.33 -3.25 2.15
N TYR A 49 -9.77 -3.48 0.97
CA TYR A 49 -8.33 -3.30 0.76
C TYR A 49 -8.11 -2.45 -0.49
N PRO A 50 -7.02 -1.69 -0.53
CA PRO A 50 -6.73 -0.84 -1.68
C PRO A 50 -5.91 -1.59 -2.70
N ALA A 51 -6.07 -1.21 -3.96
CA ALA A 51 -5.26 -1.73 -5.04
C ALA A 51 -4.77 -0.57 -5.90
N LEU A 52 -3.46 -0.47 -6.02
CA LEU A 52 -2.80 0.46 -6.94
C LEU A 52 -2.81 -0.20 -8.31
N VAL A 53 -3.67 0.27 -9.20
CA VAL A 53 -3.90 -0.40 -10.49
C VAL A 53 -3.07 0.17 -11.63
N THR A 54 -2.67 1.43 -11.51
CA THR A 54 -1.88 2.10 -12.55
C THR A 54 -0.83 2.98 -11.91
N VAL A 55 0.37 3.02 -12.46
CA VAL A 55 1.44 3.95 -12.08
C VAL A 55 1.69 4.89 -13.25
N GLY A 56 1.98 6.15 -12.95
CA GLY A 56 2.30 7.14 -13.97
C GLY A 56 1.12 7.97 -14.48
N ASP A 57 -0.02 7.89 -13.83
CA ASP A 57 -1.18 8.76 -14.11
C ASP A 57 -0.94 10.15 -13.50
N HIS A 58 -1.80 11.12 -13.83
CA HIS A 58 -1.74 12.45 -13.24
C HIS A 58 -2.34 12.52 -11.84
N ARG A 59 -3.07 11.50 -11.41
CA ARG A 59 -3.64 11.42 -10.06
C ARG A 59 -2.58 10.97 -9.08
N ARG A 60 -2.73 11.35 -7.82
CA ARG A 60 -1.78 10.99 -6.78
C ARG A 60 -2.34 9.94 -5.85
N VAL A 61 -1.47 9.00 -5.48
CA VAL A 61 -1.72 8.02 -4.44
C VAL A 61 -0.86 8.39 -3.24
N HIS A 62 -1.48 8.58 -2.09
CA HIS A 62 -0.83 9.02 -0.86
C HIS A 62 -0.53 7.84 0.04
N GLY A 63 0.59 7.90 0.71
CA GLY A 63 1.00 6.85 1.62
C GLY A 63 2.21 7.23 2.43
N THR A 64 2.93 6.22 2.86
CA THR A 64 4.10 6.38 3.71
C THR A 64 5.29 5.67 3.07
N LEU A 65 6.40 6.40 2.95
CA LEU A 65 7.67 5.81 2.56
C LEU A 65 8.42 5.41 3.81
N VAL A 66 8.88 4.17 3.87
CA VAL A 66 9.63 3.65 5.00
C VAL A 66 10.90 2.98 4.51
N GLN A 67 11.88 2.88 5.40
CA GLN A 67 13.01 1.97 5.21
C GLN A 67 12.63 0.65 5.87
N ALA A 68 12.72 -0.43 5.12
CA ALA A 68 12.32 -1.75 5.59
C ALA A 68 13.56 -2.63 5.80
N ALA A 69 13.76 -3.05 7.06
CA ALA A 69 14.84 -3.98 7.42
C ALA A 69 14.28 -5.40 7.37
N LEU A 70 14.10 -5.92 6.16
CA LEU A 70 13.47 -7.20 5.91
C LEU A 70 14.49 -8.22 5.41
N SER A 71 14.45 -9.41 5.99
CA SER A 71 15.20 -10.56 5.47
C SER A 71 14.51 -11.10 4.22
N LEU A 72 15.15 -12.02 3.51
CA LEU A 72 14.52 -12.70 2.38
C LEU A 72 13.26 -13.44 2.83
N ARG A 73 13.28 -14.02 4.01
CA ARG A 73 12.11 -14.71 4.59
C ARG A 73 10.99 -13.72 4.84
N ASP A 74 11.30 -12.54 5.38
CA ASP A 74 10.31 -11.50 5.62
C ASP A 74 9.67 -11.04 4.32
N TRP A 75 10.47 -10.82 3.26
CA TRP A 75 9.94 -10.46 1.96
C TRP A 75 9.00 -11.52 1.39
N ARG A 76 9.33 -12.80 1.59
CA ARG A 76 8.44 -13.90 1.16
C ARG A 76 7.12 -13.90 1.92
N ILE A 77 7.17 -13.63 3.22
CA ILE A 77 5.96 -13.52 4.05
C ILE A 77 5.09 -12.37 3.54
N LEU A 78 5.69 -11.23 3.27
CA LEU A 78 4.97 -10.05 2.80
C LEU A 78 4.38 -10.27 1.40
N ASP A 79 5.17 -10.83 0.49
CA ASP A 79 4.70 -11.14 -0.87
C ASP A 79 3.51 -12.12 -0.82
N ARG A 80 3.57 -13.11 0.06
CA ARG A 80 2.48 -14.09 0.22
C ARG A 80 1.24 -13.44 0.81
N TYR A 81 1.40 -12.54 1.76
CA TYR A 81 0.28 -11.80 2.35
C TYR A 81 -0.46 -10.99 1.29
N GLU A 82 0.28 -10.30 0.44
CA GLU A 82 -0.32 -9.51 -0.63
C GLU A 82 -1.05 -10.39 -1.65
N GLY A 83 -0.52 -11.56 -1.95
CA GLY A 83 -1.17 -12.53 -2.81
C GLY A 83 -0.74 -12.44 -4.26
N ALA A 84 -1.21 -13.41 -5.05
CA ALA A 84 -0.79 -13.59 -6.44
C ALA A 84 -1.22 -12.44 -7.37
N GLU A 85 -2.23 -11.67 -6.98
CA GLU A 85 -2.76 -10.59 -7.80
C GLU A 85 -1.97 -9.30 -7.69
N TYR A 86 -1.11 -9.19 -6.67
CA TYR A 86 -0.20 -8.07 -6.53
C TYR A 86 1.18 -8.44 -7.05
N ARG A 87 1.87 -7.47 -7.64
CA ARG A 87 3.27 -7.58 -8.01
C ARG A 87 4.06 -6.52 -7.30
N ARG A 88 5.19 -6.91 -6.73
CA ARG A 88 6.12 -5.97 -6.13
C ARG A 88 7.00 -5.38 -7.21
N GLU A 89 6.94 -4.06 -7.38
CA GLU A 89 7.67 -3.32 -8.41
C GLU A 89 8.44 -2.18 -7.78
N ARG A 90 9.51 -1.76 -8.44
CA ARG A 90 10.24 -0.55 -8.07
C ARG A 90 9.70 0.63 -8.84
N VAL A 91 9.39 1.70 -8.10
CA VAL A 91 8.82 2.91 -8.69
C VAL A 91 9.45 4.15 -8.05
N TRP A 92 9.31 5.29 -8.71
CA TRP A 92 9.71 6.56 -8.13
C TRP A 92 8.60 7.08 -7.24
N VAL A 93 8.97 7.47 -6.03
CA VAL A 93 8.05 7.98 -5.01
C VAL A 93 8.51 9.38 -4.63
N ARG A 94 7.56 10.30 -4.54
CA ARG A 94 7.84 11.67 -4.17
C ARG A 94 7.79 11.82 -2.65
N VAL A 95 8.81 12.45 -2.11
CA VAL A 95 8.90 12.86 -0.71
C VAL A 95 9.19 14.35 -0.66
N SER A 96 9.18 14.94 0.54
CA SER A 96 9.63 16.30 0.73
C SER A 96 11.10 16.40 0.29
N GLY A 97 11.37 17.28 -0.66
CA GLY A 97 12.72 17.53 -1.12
C GLY A 97 13.22 16.66 -2.26
N GLY A 98 12.41 15.72 -2.80
CA GLY A 98 12.86 14.95 -3.94
C GLY A 98 12.08 13.70 -4.23
N VAL A 99 12.74 12.77 -4.92
CA VAL A 99 12.15 11.47 -5.28
C VAL A 99 13.09 10.35 -4.84
N VAL A 100 12.51 9.21 -4.50
CA VAL A 100 13.22 8.03 -4.04
C VAL A 100 12.65 6.80 -4.74
N ARG A 101 13.50 5.88 -5.14
CA ARG A 101 13.03 4.59 -5.64
C ARG A 101 12.61 3.71 -4.48
N ALA A 102 11.44 3.10 -4.61
CA ALA A 102 10.87 2.25 -3.56
C ALA A 102 10.15 1.06 -4.16
N ASP A 103 10.08 -0.01 -3.40
CA ASP A 103 9.22 -1.13 -3.74
C ASP A 103 7.77 -0.76 -3.41
N VAL A 104 6.86 -1.19 -4.25
CA VAL A 104 5.42 -1.02 -4.04
C VAL A 104 4.69 -2.26 -4.55
N TYR A 105 3.59 -2.59 -3.92
CA TYR A 105 2.73 -3.67 -4.37
C TYR A 105 1.66 -3.10 -5.30
N ARG A 106 1.72 -3.47 -6.58
CA ARG A 106 0.78 -3.02 -7.60
C ARG A 106 -0.16 -4.16 -7.97
N TRP A 107 -1.44 -3.84 -8.12
CA TRP A 107 -2.43 -4.80 -8.57
C TRP A 107 -2.18 -5.14 -10.04
N ALA A 108 -1.95 -6.42 -10.33
CA ALA A 108 -1.64 -6.90 -11.68
C ALA A 108 -2.77 -7.73 -12.28
N GLY A 109 -3.81 -8.02 -11.51
CA GLY A 109 -4.96 -8.77 -11.97
C GLY A 109 -6.01 -7.89 -12.65
N GLU A 110 -7.11 -8.51 -13.04
CA GLU A 110 -8.25 -7.78 -13.54
C GLU A 110 -8.91 -6.96 -12.42
N ARG A 111 -9.53 -5.85 -12.81
CA ARG A 111 -10.27 -5.03 -11.86
C ARG A 111 -11.45 -5.84 -11.30
N PRO A 112 -11.53 -6.06 -9.97
CA PRO A 112 -12.63 -6.83 -9.41
C PRO A 112 -13.97 -6.14 -9.63
N PRO A 113 -15.05 -6.92 -9.83
CA PRO A 113 -16.38 -6.34 -9.92
C PRO A 113 -16.73 -5.57 -8.63
N GLY A 114 -17.32 -4.40 -8.78
CA GLY A 114 -17.72 -3.58 -7.65
C GLY A 114 -16.59 -2.77 -7.02
N ALA A 115 -15.40 -2.81 -7.57
CA ALA A 115 -14.30 -1.98 -7.09
C ALA A 115 -14.64 -0.49 -7.28
N VAL A 116 -14.30 0.32 -6.26
CA VAL A 116 -14.65 1.74 -6.22
C VAL A 116 -13.40 2.59 -6.37
N PRO A 117 -13.38 3.57 -7.29
CA PRO A 117 -12.22 4.46 -7.38
C PRO A 117 -12.04 5.30 -6.13
N ILE A 118 -10.79 5.48 -5.73
CA ILE A 118 -10.42 6.41 -4.65
C ILE A 118 -9.77 7.61 -5.32
N TRP A 119 -10.58 8.60 -5.67
CA TRP A 119 -10.13 9.71 -6.50
C TRP A 119 -9.08 10.59 -5.84
N HIS A 120 -9.15 10.78 -4.52
CA HIS A 120 -8.14 11.55 -3.80
C HIS A 120 -6.89 10.72 -3.44
N GLY A 121 -6.91 9.41 -3.70
CA GLY A 121 -5.73 8.57 -3.58
C GLY A 121 -5.28 8.25 -2.16
N ASP A 122 -6.13 8.43 -1.15
CA ASP A 122 -5.77 8.23 0.26
C ASP A 122 -6.71 7.20 0.88
N PHE A 123 -6.23 5.97 1.02
CA PHE A 123 -7.06 4.88 1.49
C PHE A 123 -7.57 5.06 2.93
N PRO A 124 -6.73 5.41 3.93
CA PRO A 124 -7.24 5.63 5.27
C PRO A 124 -8.29 6.72 5.36
N ARG A 125 -8.11 7.81 4.62
CA ARG A 125 -9.09 8.88 4.53
C ARG A 125 -10.40 8.40 3.91
N TRP A 126 -10.32 7.60 2.84
CA TRP A 126 -11.50 7.04 2.18
C TRP A 126 -12.30 6.16 3.14
N LEU A 127 -11.60 5.29 3.93
CA LEU A 127 -12.26 4.47 4.95
C LEU A 127 -12.99 5.33 5.98
N ALA A 128 -12.32 6.36 6.48
CA ALA A 128 -12.90 7.26 7.47
C ALA A 128 -14.14 7.98 6.94
N GLU A 129 -14.09 8.45 5.70
CA GLU A 129 -15.21 9.16 5.07
C GLU A 129 -16.44 8.25 4.91
N ARG A 130 -16.23 6.96 4.75
CA ARG A 130 -17.31 5.98 4.56
C ARG A 130 -17.71 5.26 5.83
N GLY A 131 -17.01 5.46 6.93
CA GLY A 131 -17.21 4.66 8.14
C GLY A 131 -16.94 3.19 7.91
N ALA A 132 -16.02 2.86 7.00
CA ALA A 132 -15.71 1.50 6.61
C ALA A 132 -14.46 0.99 7.32
N SER A 133 -14.29 -0.33 7.33
CA SER A 133 -13.15 -0.98 7.97
C SER A 133 -12.18 -1.53 6.94
N PRO A 134 -10.86 -1.51 7.23
CA PRO A 134 -9.88 -2.15 6.37
C PRO A 134 -10.00 -3.68 6.46
N TYR A 135 -9.59 -4.36 5.39
CA TYR A 135 -9.44 -5.82 5.40
C TYR A 135 -8.31 -6.18 6.37
N ARG A 136 -8.58 -7.10 7.30
CA ARG A 136 -7.61 -7.44 8.34
C ARG A 136 -6.85 -8.73 8.06
N GLY A 137 -7.15 -9.38 6.94
CA GLY A 137 -6.61 -10.68 6.63
C GLY A 137 -7.41 -11.80 7.27
N SER A 138 -6.99 -13.00 7.02
CA SER A 138 -7.64 -14.20 7.57
C SER A 138 -6.86 -14.77 8.74
#